data_b0c19b7358aba7a320411a33cf1dbf9f
#
_entry.id   b0c19b7358aba7a320411a33cf1dbf9f
#
_cell.length_a   1.000
_cell.length_b   1.000
_cell.length_c   1.000
_cell.angle_alpha   90.00
_cell.angle_beta   90.00
_cell.angle_gamma   90.00
#
_symmetry.space_group_name_H-M   'P 1'
#
loop_
_entity.id
_entity.type
_entity.pdbx_description
1 polymer ?
#
loop_
_entity_poly.entity_id
_entity_poly.type
_entity_poly.pdbx_seq_one_letter_code
_entity_poly.pdbx_strand_id
1 'polypeptide(L)'
;MSTFYVPAINLIGRGVVNEIGSYVKDLGYNKALLVTDKFIQSSEILPKVTKPLDEAGIDYVVFSDVEPNPTCKNVTDGVSALKENNCDFIISLGGGSPQDAASCISVIATNGGKPQDYEGLHKSAKKGLPVVAINTTAGTSAEITINYVITDEERKVKMVMVDKNSLALISVNDPELMVSKPAPLTAATGMDALTHAVEALVTPGAYGVTKKLSIGAIELIKEYLPRAVKDGHDIEAREGMVNAIFLGGMSFNNAGLGYVHSMAHQLGAVYKLPHGVCCAMLLPVIERENAKRVPAAFRDVAKALGLDPAGKTDEECAAYAIKEIETLSETVGIPKKLTELGIEEKDFDFEYLSKNALIDACAPGNPFMPTLEETIAFYKELF
;
A
#
# COMPACT_ATOMS: atom_id res chain seq x y z
N MET A 1 24.53 -7.35 -2.00
CA MET A 1 23.76 -7.98 -3.10
C MET A 1 22.30 -7.74 -2.77
N SER A 2 21.52 -7.17 -3.68
CA SER A 2 20.10 -6.87 -3.46
C SER A 2 19.25 -7.86 -4.25
N THR A 3 18.17 -8.35 -3.64
CA THR A 3 17.15 -9.16 -4.31
C THR A 3 16.01 -8.23 -4.73
N PHE A 4 15.41 -8.48 -5.89
CA PHE A 4 14.28 -7.70 -6.39
C PHE A 4 13.06 -8.60 -6.57
N TYR A 5 11.98 -8.31 -5.84
CA TYR A 5 10.72 -9.05 -5.88
C TYR A 5 9.66 -8.25 -6.63
N VAL A 6 9.03 -8.89 -7.60
CA VAL A 6 7.90 -8.38 -8.38
C VAL A 6 7.11 -9.57 -8.90
N PRO A 7 5.77 -9.50 -9.12
CA PRO A 7 4.99 -10.57 -9.73
C PRO A 7 5.55 -10.99 -11.09
N ALA A 8 5.40 -12.27 -11.43
CA ALA A 8 5.92 -12.80 -12.68
C ALA A 8 5.23 -12.20 -13.92
N ILE A 9 3.95 -11.85 -13.79
CA ILE A 9 3.12 -11.26 -14.85
C ILE A 9 2.47 -10.01 -14.27
N ASN A 10 2.56 -8.89 -15.00
CA ASN A 10 1.97 -7.61 -14.58
C ASN A 10 1.18 -7.03 -15.75
N LEU A 11 -0.14 -6.98 -15.59
CA LEU A 11 -1.08 -6.41 -16.56
C LEU A 11 -1.39 -4.97 -16.13
N ILE A 12 -1.02 -4.00 -16.97
CA ILE A 12 -1.13 -2.58 -16.63
C ILE A 12 -1.71 -1.82 -17.82
N GLY A 13 -2.78 -1.07 -17.60
CA GLY A 13 -3.42 -0.22 -18.60
C GLY A 13 -4.91 -0.44 -18.67
N ARG A 14 -5.56 0.33 -19.56
CA ARG A 14 -7.02 0.33 -19.72
C ARG A 14 -7.52 -0.98 -20.31
N GLY A 15 -8.53 -1.55 -19.68
CA GLY A 15 -9.20 -2.76 -20.16
C GLY A 15 -8.39 -4.04 -19.98
N VAL A 16 -7.20 -4.00 -19.34
CA VAL A 16 -6.36 -5.21 -19.14
C VAL A 16 -7.05 -6.27 -18.28
N VAL A 17 -8.03 -5.91 -17.50
CA VAL A 17 -8.85 -6.86 -16.74
C VAL A 17 -9.55 -7.88 -17.66
N ASN A 18 -9.84 -7.53 -18.89
CA ASN A 18 -10.48 -8.43 -19.85
C ASN A 18 -9.58 -9.61 -20.26
N GLU A 19 -8.26 -9.49 -20.06
CA GLU A 19 -7.28 -10.53 -20.42
C GLU A 19 -7.11 -11.62 -19.35
N ILE A 20 -7.61 -11.40 -18.12
CA ILE A 20 -7.33 -12.30 -16.98
C ILE A 20 -7.79 -13.74 -17.24
N GLY A 21 -8.94 -13.92 -17.92
CA GLY A 21 -9.47 -15.24 -18.22
C GLY A 21 -8.52 -16.06 -19.11
N SER A 22 -7.93 -15.44 -20.14
CA SER A 22 -6.99 -16.12 -21.03
C SER A 22 -5.69 -16.47 -20.28
N TYR A 23 -5.11 -15.53 -19.52
CA TYR A 23 -3.90 -15.80 -18.74
C TYR A 23 -4.10 -16.93 -17.72
N VAL A 24 -5.22 -16.95 -16.99
CA VAL A 24 -5.53 -17.99 -16.01
C VAL A 24 -5.67 -19.35 -16.69
N LYS A 25 -6.37 -19.40 -17.83
CA LYS A 25 -6.56 -20.62 -18.61
C LYS A 25 -5.25 -21.18 -19.15
N ASP A 26 -4.40 -20.33 -19.70
CA ASP A 26 -3.10 -20.73 -20.25
C ASP A 26 -2.17 -21.28 -19.15
N LEU A 27 -2.31 -20.81 -17.92
CA LEU A 27 -1.60 -21.32 -16.75
C LEU A 27 -2.20 -22.64 -16.20
N GLY A 28 -3.37 -23.08 -16.71
CA GLY A 28 -3.99 -24.35 -16.36
C GLY A 28 -4.81 -24.34 -15.06
N TYR A 29 -5.18 -23.16 -14.55
CA TYR A 29 -6.07 -23.05 -13.38
C TYR A 29 -7.54 -23.10 -13.79
N ASN A 30 -8.38 -23.66 -12.92
CA ASN A 30 -9.77 -23.98 -13.27
C ASN A 30 -10.81 -23.34 -12.36
N LYS A 31 -10.54 -23.19 -11.06
CA LYS A 31 -11.52 -22.68 -10.11
C LYS A 31 -10.92 -21.74 -9.07
N ALA A 32 -11.37 -20.49 -9.08
CA ALA A 32 -10.90 -19.45 -8.18
C ALA A 32 -11.70 -19.37 -6.86
N LEU A 33 -11.00 -19.04 -5.75
CA LEU A 33 -11.63 -18.31 -4.66
C LEU A 33 -11.46 -16.81 -4.96
N LEU A 34 -12.55 -16.10 -5.27
CA LEU A 34 -12.54 -14.64 -5.48
C LEU A 34 -12.74 -13.94 -4.13
N VAL A 35 -11.65 -13.43 -3.58
CA VAL A 35 -11.58 -12.75 -2.27
C VAL A 35 -11.81 -11.26 -2.46
N THR A 36 -12.85 -10.71 -1.81
CA THR A 36 -13.24 -9.30 -1.95
C THR A 36 -13.97 -8.81 -0.70
N ASP A 37 -14.52 -7.61 -0.74
CA ASP A 37 -15.40 -7.05 0.29
C ASP A 37 -16.83 -6.88 -0.21
N LYS A 38 -17.76 -6.59 0.71
CA LYS A 38 -19.20 -6.45 0.39
C LYS A 38 -19.50 -5.25 -0.51
N PHE A 39 -18.68 -4.20 -0.46
CA PHE A 39 -18.85 -3.06 -1.34
C PHE A 39 -18.55 -3.43 -2.79
N ILE A 40 -17.42 -4.07 -3.03
CA ILE A 40 -17.05 -4.56 -4.37
C ILE A 40 -18.05 -5.60 -4.87
N GLN A 41 -18.48 -6.52 -4.00
CA GLN A 41 -19.47 -7.56 -4.36
C GLN A 41 -20.77 -6.93 -4.91
N SER A 42 -21.20 -5.81 -4.36
CA SER A 42 -22.44 -5.11 -4.77
C SER A 42 -22.23 -4.05 -5.86
N SER A 43 -21.01 -3.85 -6.32
CA SER A 43 -20.64 -2.83 -7.29
C SER A 43 -20.60 -3.33 -8.73
N GLU A 44 -20.48 -2.39 -9.67
CA GLU A 44 -20.26 -2.70 -11.08
C GLU A 44 -18.83 -3.23 -11.38
N ILE A 45 -17.93 -3.24 -10.38
CA ILE A 45 -16.57 -3.74 -10.55
C ILE A 45 -16.56 -5.28 -10.63
N LEU A 46 -17.36 -5.96 -9.81
CA LEU A 46 -17.37 -7.43 -9.80
C LEU A 46 -17.72 -8.02 -11.18
N PRO A 47 -18.79 -7.60 -11.88
CA PRO A 47 -19.08 -8.08 -13.24
C PRO A 47 -17.98 -7.84 -14.26
N LYS A 48 -17.18 -6.76 -14.12
CA LYS A 48 -16.03 -6.50 -15.02
C LYS A 48 -14.93 -7.56 -14.87
N VAL A 49 -14.83 -8.18 -13.70
CA VAL A 49 -13.84 -9.23 -13.41
C VAL A 49 -14.41 -10.62 -13.71
N THR A 50 -15.67 -10.87 -13.36
CA THR A 50 -16.24 -12.22 -13.53
C THR A 50 -16.56 -12.54 -14.98
N LYS A 51 -16.97 -11.55 -15.79
CA LYS A 51 -17.28 -11.77 -17.20
C LYS A 51 -16.13 -12.38 -18.02
N PRO A 52 -14.88 -11.87 -17.96
CA PRO A 52 -13.75 -12.52 -18.64
C PRO A 52 -13.47 -13.95 -18.13
N LEU A 53 -13.75 -14.24 -16.86
CA LEU A 53 -13.62 -15.60 -16.31
C LEU A 53 -14.67 -16.53 -16.89
N ASP A 54 -15.95 -16.09 -16.92
CA ASP A 54 -17.07 -16.84 -17.52
C ASP A 54 -16.79 -17.15 -19.00
N GLU A 55 -16.34 -16.16 -19.77
CA GLU A 55 -15.99 -16.31 -21.19
C GLU A 55 -14.82 -17.29 -21.42
N ALA A 56 -13.88 -17.39 -20.48
CA ALA A 56 -12.78 -18.34 -20.52
C ALA A 56 -13.17 -19.74 -19.99
N GLY A 57 -14.32 -19.89 -19.36
CA GLY A 57 -14.77 -21.13 -18.71
C GLY A 57 -14.04 -21.42 -17.40
N ILE A 58 -13.67 -20.38 -16.65
CA ILE A 58 -13.03 -20.46 -15.33
C ILE A 58 -14.10 -20.34 -14.25
N ASP A 59 -14.25 -21.36 -13.44
CA ASP A 59 -15.18 -21.35 -12.30
C ASP A 59 -14.66 -20.45 -11.16
N TYR A 60 -15.56 -19.91 -10.36
CA TYR A 60 -15.20 -19.13 -9.17
C TYR A 60 -16.25 -19.21 -8.07
N VAL A 61 -15.81 -18.98 -6.84
CA VAL A 61 -16.66 -18.79 -5.66
C VAL A 61 -16.29 -17.44 -5.05
N VAL A 62 -17.29 -16.59 -4.82
CA VAL A 62 -17.07 -15.25 -4.24
C VAL A 62 -17.05 -15.36 -2.71
N PHE A 63 -15.95 -14.94 -2.10
CA PHE A 63 -15.79 -14.74 -0.67
C PHE A 63 -15.66 -13.24 -0.39
N SER A 64 -16.74 -12.64 0.10
CA SER A 64 -16.90 -11.17 0.22
C SER A 64 -16.89 -10.66 1.66
N ASP A 65 -16.49 -11.49 2.61
CA ASP A 65 -16.55 -11.14 4.04
C ASP A 65 -15.27 -10.50 4.57
N VAL A 66 -14.39 -9.99 3.67
CA VAL A 66 -13.20 -9.25 4.08
C VAL A 66 -13.61 -7.87 4.57
N GLU A 67 -13.20 -7.54 5.80
CA GLU A 67 -13.42 -6.25 6.43
C GLU A 67 -12.26 -5.28 6.15
N PRO A 68 -12.49 -3.95 6.26
CA PRO A 68 -11.38 -3.00 6.36
C PRO A 68 -10.44 -3.38 7.51
N ASN A 69 -9.12 -3.47 7.24
CA ASN A 69 -8.14 -4.09 8.14
C ASN A 69 -8.47 -5.58 8.41
N PRO A 70 -8.14 -6.48 7.48
CA PRO A 70 -8.59 -7.87 7.52
C PRO A 70 -8.13 -8.57 8.80
N THR A 71 -8.99 -9.43 9.32
CA THR A 71 -8.81 -10.09 10.60
C THR A 71 -8.33 -11.53 10.44
N CYS A 72 -7.82 -12.12 11.53
CA CYS A 72 -7.51 -13.55 11.57
C CYS A 72 -8.74 -14.41 11.24
N LYS A 73 -9.93 -13.95 11.64
CA LYS A 73 -11.18 -14.62 11.29
C LYS A 73 -11.46 -14.59 9.80
N ASN A 74 -11.31 -13.44 9.12
CA ASN A 74 -11.50 -13.36 7.66
C ASN A 74 -10.60 -14.36 6.92
N VAL A 75 -9.33 -14.48 7.36
CA VAL A 75 -8.39 -15.42 6.75
C VAL A 75 -8.82 -16.88 6.99
N THR A 76 -9.19 -17.22 8.22
CA THR A 76 -9.60 -18.61 8.57
C THR A 76 -10.85 -19.02 7.79
N ASP A 77 -11.84 -18.14 7.71
CA ASP A 77 -13.07 -18.39 6.94
C ASP A 77 -12.75 -18.50 5.43
N GLY A 78 -11.87 -17.67 4.90
CA GLY A 78 -11.42 -17.75 3.51
C GLY A 78 -10.67 -19.05 3.19
N VAL A 79 -9.83 -19.55 4.09
CA VAL A 79 -9.16 -20.85 3.94
C VAL A 79 -10.19 -21.99 3.94
N SER A 80 -11.22 -21.91 4.77
CA SER A 80 -12.32 -22.90 4.81
C SER A 80 -13.08 -22.87 3.49
N ALA A 81 -13.51 -21.69 3.03
CA ALA A 81 -14.22 -21.53 1.76
C ALA A 81 -13.40 -22.07 0.56
N LEU A 82 -12.10 -21.81 0.52
CA LEU A 82 -11.20 -22.32 -0.52
C LEU A 82 -11.19 -23.84 -0.56
N LYS A 83 -11.04 -24.48 0.60
CA LYS A 83 -10.97 -25.96 0.70
C LYS A 83 -12.31 -26.63 0.40
N GLU A 84 -13.40 -26.14 0.98
CA GLU A 84 -14.77 -26.69 0.78
C GLU A 84 -15.20 -26.64 -0.69
N ASN A 85 -14.74 -25.63 -1.43
CA ASN A 85 -15.07 -25.47 -2.84
C ASN A 85 -14.02 -26.05 -3.80
N ASN A 86 -12.94 -26.65 -3.30
CA ASN A 86 -11.83 -27.19 -4.09
C ASN A 86 -11.25 -26.16 -5.07
N CYS A 87 -11.05 -24.93 -4.63
CA CYS A 87 -10.41 -23.90 -5.46
C CYS A 87 -8.91 -24.19 -5.58
N ASP A 88 -8.35 -24.02 -6.79
CA ASP A 88 -6.95 -24.32 -7.10
C ASP A 88 -6.08 -23.06 -7.21
N PHE A 89 -6.71 -21.86 -7.21
CA PHE A 89 -6.02 -20.56 -7.13
C PHE A 89 -6.94 -19.50 -6.46
N ILE A 90 -6.39 -18.31 -6.27
CA ILE A 90 -7.10 -17.19 -5.63
C ILE A 90 -7.11 -16.00 -6.58
N ILE A 91 -8.23 -15.31 -6.67
CA ILE A 91 -8.33 -13.96 -7.21
C ILE A 91 -8.59 -13.03 -6.04
N SER A 92 -7.72 -12.05 -5.81
CA SER A 92 -8.02 -10.95 -4.90
C SER A 92 -8.53 -9.75 -5.70
N LEU A 93 -9.68 -9.21 -5.32
CA LEU A 93 -10.29 -8.07 -5.98
C LEU A 93 -10.58 -6.96 -4.98
N GLY A 94 -9.86 -5.87 -5.06
CA GLY A 94 -10.05 -4.74 -4.17
C GLY A 94 -8.79 -3.91 -3.91
N GLY A 95 -8.83 -3.12 -2.84
CA GLY A 95 -7.66 -2.41 -2.31
C GLY A 95 -6.81 -3.32 -1.41
N GLY A 96 -6.03 -2.71 -0.49
CA GLY A 96 -5.11 -3.45 0.39
C GLY A 96 -5.76 -4.59 1.17
N SER A 97 -6.94 -4.39 1.77
CA SER A 97 -7.55 -5.40 2.65
C SER A 97 -7.87 -6.73 1.97
N PRO A 98 -8.55 -6.80 0.81
CA PRO A 98 -8.71 -8.05 0.07
C PRO A 98 -7.38 -8.65 -0.40
N GLN A 99 -6.39 -7.83 -0.77
CA GLN A 99 -5.07 -8.29 -1.18
C GLN A 99 -4.33 -8.98 -0.01
N ASP A 100 -4.32 -8.34 1.15
CA ASP A 100 -3.67 -8.85 2.36
C ASP A 100 -4.32 -10.16 2.82
N ALA A 101 -5.66 -10.21 2.86
CA ALA A 101 -6.40 -11.43 3.19
C ALA A 101 -6.06 -12.57 2.23
N ALA A 102 -6.10 -12.31 0.92
CA ALA A 102 -5.79 -13.30 -0.12
C ALA A 102 -4.36 -13.84 -0.02
N SER A 103 -3.38 -12.96 0.26
CA SER A 103 -1.98 -13.35 0.47
C SER A 103 -1.84 -14.29 1.67
N CYS A 104 -2.48 -13.97 2.78
CA CYS A 104 -2.46 -14.83 3.97
C CYS A 104 -3.20 -16.17 3.73
N ILE A 105 -4.39 -16.14 3.10
CA ILE A 105 -5.13 -17.35 2.72
C ILE A 105 -4.26 -18.24 1.82
N SER A 106 -3.59 -17.66 0.83
CA SER A 106 -2.70 -18.35 -0.10
C SER A 106 -1.57 -19.10 0.65
N VAL A 107 -0.90 -18.42 1.57
CA VAL A 107 0.19 -18.99 2.36
C VAL A 107 -0.30 -20.11 3.25
N ILE A 108 -1.40 -19.91 3.99
CA ILE A 108 -1.95 -20.92 4.91
C ILE A 108 -2.48 -22.13 4.15
N ALA A 109 -3.08 -21.94 2.98
CA ALA A 109 -3.60 -23.05 2.16
C ALA A 109 -2.53 -24.10 1.84
N THR A 110 -1.28 -23.68 1.64
CA THR A 110 -0.15 -24.58 1.30
C THR A 110 0.72 -24.98 2.46
N ASN A 111 0.82 -24.14 3.50
CA ASN A 111 1.73 -24.33 4.63
C ASN A 111 1.01 -24.81 5.91
N GLY A 112 -0.32 -24.64 6.00
CA GLY A 112 -1.11 -24.95 7.19
C GLY A 112 -0.99 -23.85 8.26
N GLY A 113 -1.29 -24.19 9.51
CA GLY A 113 -1.19 -23.27 10.64
C GLY A 113 -2.31 -22.23 10.70
N LYS A 114 -2.02 -21.13 11.38
CA LYS A 114 -2.93 -19.99 11.59
C LYS A 114 -2.20 -18.68 11.27
N PRO A 115 -2.92 -17.56 11.05
CA PRO A 115 -2.30 -16.27 10.66
C PRO A 115 -1.14 -15.83 11.56
N GLN A 116 -1.26 -16.03 12.88
CA GLN A 116 -0.24 -15.63 13.86
C GLN A 116 1.12 -16.35 13.64
N ASP A 117 1.13 -17.53 13.04
CA ASP A 117 2.35 -18.29 12.80
C ASP A 117 3.25 -17.62 11.73
N TYR A 118 2.69 -16.71 10.96
CA TYR A 118 3.36 -16.04 9.85
C TYR A 118 3.77 -14.59 10.14
N GLU A 119 3.52 -14.08 11.35
CA GLU A 119 3.94 -12.73 11.76
C GLU A 119 5.46 -12.57 11.67
N GLY A 120 5.92 -11.52 11.00
CA GLY A 120 7.32 -11.17 10.81
C GLY A 120 7.87 -11.56 9.43
N LEU A 121 9.17 -11.92 9.37
CA LEU A 121 9.90 -12.05 8.11
C LEU A 121 10.02 -13.52 7.66
N HIS A 122 9.60 -13.82 6.43
CA HIS A 122 9.83 -15.09 5.72
C HIS A 122 9.52 -16.34 6.54
N LYS A 123 8.33 -16.38 7.13
CA LYS A 123 7.89 -17.47 8.01
C LYS A 123 7.35 -18.70 7.27
N SER A 124 6.90 -18.56 6.02
CA SER A 124 6.39 -19.70 5.25
C SER A 124 7.51 -20.56 4.68
N ALA A 125 7.32 -21.86 4.72
CA ALA A 125 8.28 -22.84 4.19
C ALA A 125 8.15 -23.05 2.67
N LYS A 126 6.92 -22.87 2.14
CA LYS A 126 6.57 -23.12 0.74
C LYS A 126 5.81 -21.92 0.15
N LYS A 127 5.89 -21.76 -1.18
CA LYS A 127 5.10 -20.78 -1.91
C LYS A 127 3.62 -21.03 -1.65
N GLY A 128 2.86 -19.95 -1.46
CA GLY A 128 1.41 -19.97 -1.37
C GLY A 128 0.75 -20.47 -2.65
N LEU A 129 -0.57 -20.70 -2.61
CA LEU A 129 -1.35 -20.91 -3.82
C LEU A 129 -1.21 -19.69 -4.75
N PRO A 130 -1.30 -19.90 -6.08
CA PRO A 130 -1.25 -18.78 -7.02
C PRO A 130 -2.33 -17.73 -6.73
N VAL A 131 -1.93 -16.46 -6.76
CA VAL A 131 -2.83 -15.32 -6.59
C VAL A 131 -2.81 -14.48 -7.86
N VAL A 132 -3.98 -14.17 -8.38
CA VAL A 132 -4.24 -13.11 -9.36
C VAL A 132 -4.73 -11.89 -8.59
N ALA A 133 -3.90 -10.88 -8.47
CA ALA A 133 -4.14 -9.73 -7.63
C ALA A 133 -4.67 -8.56 -8.45
N ILE A 134 -5.98 -8.31 -8.38
CA ILE A 134 -6.68 -7.26 -9.14
C ILE A 134 -6.89 -6.05 -8.23
N ASN A 135 -6.14 -5.01 -8.52
CA ASN A 135 -6.15 -3.80 -7.72
C ASN A 135 -7.27 -2.83 -8.15
N THR A 136 -7.91 -2.22 -7.17
CA THR A 136 -8.93 -1.18 -7.37
C THR A 136 -8.58 0.15 -6.71
N THR A 137 -7.37 0.32 -6.14
CA THR A 137 -6.93 1.54 -5.45
C THR A 137 -5.55 1.97 -5.91
N ALA A 138 -5.35 3.27 -6.15
CA ALA A 138 -4.03 3.80 -6.42
C ALA A 138 -3.38 4.27 -5.10
N GLY A 139 -2.79 3.35 -4.34
CA GLY A 139 -2.17 3.64 -3.04
C GLY A 139 -1.22 2.55 -2.56
N THR A 140 -1.74 1.49 -1.95
CA THR A 140 -0.98 0.48 -1.20
C THR A 140 -0.01 -0.35 -2.03
N SER A 141 -0.27 -0.51 -3.32
CA SER A 141 0.49 -1.42 -4.22
C SER A 141 0.58 -2.87 -3.69
N ALA A 142 -0.39 -3.30 -2.88
CA ALA A 142 -0.37 -4.62 -2.24
C ALA A 142 -0.36 -5.77 -3.27
N GLU A 143 -0.87 -5.52 -4.48
CA GLU A 143 -0.89 -6.48 -5.58
C GLU A 143 0.49 -6.87 -6.11
N ILE A 144 1.52 -6.08 -5.80
CA ILE A 144 2.90 -6.31 -6.28
C ILE A 144 3.91 -6.51 -5.18
N THR A 145 3.49 -6.52 -3.92
CA THR A 145 4.40 -6.59 -2.76
C THR A 145 4.43 -7.97 -2.11
N ILE A 146 5.47 -8.20 -1.31
CA ILE A 146 5.61 -9.37 -0.44
C ILE A 146 5.08 -9.11 0.97
N ASN A 147 4.47 -7.93 1.18
CA ASN A 147 3.98 -7.47 2.47
C ASN A 147 2.47 -7.68 2.55
N TYR A 148 1.98 -8.11 3.70
CA TYR A 148 0.56 -8.16 4.01
C TYR A 148 0.33 -7.98 5.50
N VAL A 149 -0.82 -7.39 5.87
CA VAL A 149 -1.11 -7.01 7.25
C VAL A 149 -2.43 -7.62 7.67
N ILE A 150 -2.42 -8.40 8.76
CA ILE A 150 -3.61 -9.04 9.31
C ILE A 150 -3.79 -8.59 10.77
N THR A 151 -5.01 -8.22 11.12
CA THR A 151 -5.36 -7.81 12.48
C THR A 151 -5.59 -9.05 13.35
N ASP A 152 -4.84 -9.17 14.42
CA ASP A 152 -5.11 -10.11 15.50
C ASP A 152 -6.08 -9.44 16.48
N GLU A 153 -7.34 -9.91 16.46
CA GLU A 153 -8.42 -9.32 17.24
C GLU A 153 -8.27 -9.60 18.73
N GLU A 154 -7.65 -10.73 19.10
CA GLU A 154 -7.43 -11.11 20.49
C GLU A 154 -6.33 -10.26 21.13
N ARG A 155 -5.20 -10.10 20.43
CA ARG A 155 -4.07 -9.28 20.90
C ARG A 155 -4.26 -7.78 20.62
N LYS A 156 -5.24 -7.41 19.76
CA LYS A 156 -5.51 -6.04 19.28
C LYS A 156 -4.29 -5.40 18.61
N VAL A 157 -3.60 -6.17 17.79
CA VAL A 157 -2.41 -5.72 17.05
C VAL A 157 -2.56 -5.96 15.55
N LYS A 158 -1.92 -5.12 14.76
CA LYS A 158 -1.72 -5.35 13.33
C LYS A 158 -0.43 -6.12 13.14
N MET A 159 -0.56 -7.38 12.74
CA MET A 159 0.57 -8.24 12.42
C MET A 159 1.08 -7.90 11.02
N VAL A 160 2.33 -7.50 10.93
CA VAL A 160 3.00 -7.27 9.65
C VAL A 160 3.73 -8.54 9.24
N MET A 161 3.41 -9.05 8.06
CA MET A 161 4.05 -10.19 7.43
C MET A 161 4.81 -9.72 6.19
N VAL A 162 6.06 -10.14 6.09
CA VAL A 162 6.92 -9.88 4.92
C VAL A 162 7.41 -11.23 4.41
N ASP A 163 6.79 -11.73 3.33
CA ASP A 163 7.09 -13.09 2.87
C ASP A 163 7.09 -13.20 1.35
N LYS A 164 8.25 -13.51 0.77
CA LYS A 164 8.41 -13.72 -0.68
C LYS A 164 7.48 -14.80 -1.26
N ASN A 165 7.03 -15.71 -0.43
CA ASN A 165 6.17 -16.82 -0.83
C ASN A 165 4.68 -16.41 -0.96
N SER A 166 4.31 -15.21 -0.48
CA SER A 166 2.98 -14.62 -0.66
C SER A 166 2.82 -13.82 -1.96
N LEU A 167 3.93 -13.50 -2.64
CA LEU A 167 3.93 -12.65 -3.83
C LEU A 167 2.98 -13.21 -4.90
N ALA A 168 2.09 -12.37 -5.40
CA ALA A 168 1.15 -12.71 -6.45
C ALA A 168 1.85 -13.27 -7.69
N LEU A 169 1.16 -14.13 -8.42
CA LEU A 169 1.62 -14.64 -9.71
C LEU A 169 1.34 -13.63 -10.82
N ILE A 170 0.14 -13.05 -10.79
CA ILE A 170 -0.31 -12.02 -11.73
C ILE A 170 -0.77 -10.81 -10.93
N SER A 171 -0.29 -9.63 -11.26
CA SER A 171 -0.90 -8.38 -10.82
C SER A 171 -1.69 -7.73 -11.95
N VAL A 172 -2.82 -7.12 -11.62
CA VAL A 172 -3.71 -6.45 -12.59
C VAL A 172 -4.01 -5.05 -12.10
N ASN A 173 -3.57 -4.05 -12.85
CA ASN A 173 -3.72 -2.64 -12.56
C ASN A 173 -4.46 -1.95 -13.72
N ASP A 174 -5.80 -1.98 -13.66
CA ASP A 174 -6.69 -1.39 -14.65
C ASP A 174 -7.30 -0.09 -14.11
N PRO A 175 -6.97 1.09 -14.69
CA PRO A 175 -7.52 2.36 -14.24
C PRO A 175 -9.05 2.46 -14.34
N GLU A 176 -9.69 1.67 -15.22
CA GLU A 176 -11.15 1.64 -15.35
C GLU A 176 -11.86 1.02 -14.12
N LEU A 177 -11.14 0.27 -13.28
CA LEU A 177 -11.64 -0.24 -12.00
C LEU A 177 -11.55 0.80 -10.87
N MET A 178 -10.93 1.95 -11.13
CA MET A 178 -10.65 2.99 -10.13
C MET A 178 -11.48 4.28 -10.30
N VAL A 179 -12.22 4.43 -11.40
CA VAL A 179 -12.96 5.66 -11.72
C VAL A 179 -14.06 6.02 -10.73
N SER A 180 -14.67 5.03 -10.09
CA SER A 180 -15.76 5.23 -9.13
C SER A 180 -15.29 5.64 -7.71
N LYS A 181 -13.98 5.79 -7.49
CA LYS A 181 -13.47 6.13 -6.17
C LYS A 181 -13.75 7.59 -5.80
N PRO A 182 -14.29 7.83 -4.58
CA PRO A 182 -14.50 9.19 -4.08
C PRO A 182 -13.20 9.98 -3.97
N ALA A 183 -13.30 11.31 -4.16
CA ALA A 183 -12.15 12.21 -4.07
C ALA A 183 -11.36 12.10 -2.75
N PRO A 184 -11.99 12.04 -1.55
CA PRO A 184 -11.22 11.88 -0.30
C PRO A 184 -10.41 10.57 -0.24
N LEU A 185 -10.97 9.47 -0.77
CA LEU A 185 -10.24 8.21 -0.82
C LEU A 185 -9.11 8.26 -1.85
N THR A 186 -9.34 8.89 -3.00
CA THR A 186 -8.32 9.12 -4.03
C THR A 186 -7.16 9.94 -3.46
N ALA A 187 -7.45 11.03 -2.73
CA ALA A 187 -6.45 11.87 -2.07
C ALA A 187 -5.63 11.08 -1.04
N ALA A 188 -6.31 10.39 -0.13
CA ALA A 188 -5.65 9.61 0.92
C ALA A 188 -4.73 8.52 0.34
N THR A 189 -5.24 7.73 -0.62
CA THR A 189 -4.44 6.65 -1.23
C THR A 189 -3.29 7.18 -2.09
N GLY A 190 -3.50 8.30 -2.81
CA GLY A 190 -2.44 8.92 -3.61
C GLY A 190 -1.32 9.55 -2.76
N MET A 191 -1.66 10.13 -1.61
CA MET A 191 -0.65 10.61 -0.65
C MET A 191 0.08 9.46 0.06
N ASP A 192 -0.58 8.33 0.27
CA ASP A 192 0.04 7.08 0.72
C ASP A 192 1.10 6.61 -0.30
N ALA A 193 0.74 6.59 -1.58
CA ALA A 193 1.69 6.28 -2.66
C ALA A 193 2.89 7.25 -2.70
N LEU A 194 2.67 8.55 -2.44
CA LEU A 194 3.76 9.52 -2.31
C LEU A 194 4.65 9.19 -1.13
N THR A 195 4.06 8.84 0.01
CA THR A 195 4.80 8.44 1.21
C THR A 195 5.68 7.22 0.92
N HIS A 196 5.12 6.19 0.29
CA HIS A 196 5.88 5.01 -0.15
C HIS A 196 7.09 5.39 -1.01
N ALA A 197 6.88 6.27 -2.00
CA ALA A 197 7.94 6.65 -2.93
C ALA A 197 9.03 7.51 -2.26
N VAL A 198 8.66 8.43 -1.37
CA VAL A 198 9.62 9.28 -0.65
C VAL A 198 10.42 8.46 0.37
N GLU A 199 9.76 7.69 1.23
CA GLU A 199 10.46 6.84 2.21
C GLU A 199 11.39 5.83 1.51
N ALA A 200 10.93 5.18 0.43
CA ALA A 200 11.76 4.24 -0.34
C ALA A 200 12.95 4.91 -1.06
N LEU A 201 12.92 6.23 -1.27
CA LEU A 201 14.02 6.97 -1.85
C LEU A 201 15.09 7.34 -0.81
N VAL A 202 14.65 7.68 0.41
CA VAL A 202 15.54 8.16 1.48
C VAL A 202 16.04 7.06 2.42
N THR A 203 15.39 5.89 2.44
CA THR A 203 15.78 4.75 3.28
C THR A 203 17.23 4.31 3.03
N PRO A 204 17.96 3.84 4.04
CA PRO A 204 19.28 3.21 3.87
C PRO A 204 19.26 1.98 2.93
N GLY A 205 18.11 1.32 2.77
CA GLY A 205 17.91 0.20 1.85
C GLY A 205 17.83 0.59 0.37
N ALA A 206 17.75 1.88 0.04
CA ALA A 206 17.62 2.37 -1.33
C ALA A 206 18.88 2.15 -2.17
N TYR A 207 18.72 1.65 -3.38
CA TYR A 207 19.80 1.45 -4.34
C TYR A 207 19.38 1.91 -5.75
N GLY A 208 20.31 1.89 -6.71
CA GLY A 208 20.16 2.55 -8.01
C GLY A 208 18.81 2.28 -8.72
N VAL A 209 18.32 1.02 -8.71
CA VAL A 209 17.02 0.69 -9.33
C VAL A 209 15.87 1.29 -8.54
N THR A 210 15.79 1.03 -7.22
CA THR A 210 14.68 1.52 -6.38
C THR A 210 14.60 3.04 -6.37
N LYS A 211 15.74 3.75 -6.31
CA LYS A 211 15.77 5.21 -6.40
C LYS A 211 15.15 5.74 -7.69
N LYS A 212 15.46 5.11 -8.85
CA LYS A 212 14.86 5.53 -10.13
C LYS A 212 13.36 5.27 -10.19
N LEU A 213 12.90 4.16 -9.61
CA LEU A 213 11.48 3.84 -9.50
C LEU A 213 10.75 4.87 -8.62
N SER A 214 11.32 5.21 -7.45
CA SER A 214 10.76 6.25 -6.58
C SER A 214 10.66 7.62 -7.25
N ILE A 215 11.72 8.05 -7.96
CA ILE A 215 11.72 9.33 -8.67
C ILE A 215 10.57 9.37 -9.68
N GLY A 216 10.45 8.33 -10.53
CA GLY A 216 9.34 8.27 -11.49
C GLY A 216 7.96 8.23 -10.83
N ALA A 217 7.83 7.54 -9.69
CA ALA A 217 6.57 7.54 -8.94
C ALA A 217 6.20 8.95 -8.43
N ILE A 218 7.16 9.67 -7.83
CA ILE A 218 6.95 11.03 -7.30
C ILE A 218 6.54 11.99 -8.43
N GLU A 219 7.22 11.93 -9.59
CA GLU A 219 6.91 12.75 -10.77
C GLU A 219 5.47 12.55 -11.23
N LEU A 220 5.04 11.29 -11.38
CA LEU A 220 3.67 10.96 -11.80
C LEU A 220 2.63 11.35 -10.75
N ILE A 221 2.88 11.15 -9.47
CA ILE A 221 1.95 11.53 -8.41
C ILE A 221 1.75 13.04 -8.40
N LYS A 222 2.82 13.82 -8.50
CA LYS A 222 2.73 15.29 -8.57
C LYS A 222 1.86 15.75 -9.72
N GLU A 223 2.00 15.15 -10.89
CA GLU A 223 1.26 15.51 -12.09
C GLU A 223 -0.20 15.07 -12.02
N TYR A 224 -0.46 13.82 -11.64
CA TYR A 224 -1.77 13.19 -11.83
C TYR A 224 -2.67 13.17 -10.60
N LEU A 225 -2.13 13.18 -9.38
CA LEU A 225 -2.96 13.10 -8.17
C LEU A 225 -3.97 14.27 -8.05
N PRO A 226 -3.58 15.54 -8.24
CA PRO A 226 -4.54 16.64 -8.17
C PRO A 226 -5.65 16.53 -9.21
N ARG A 227 -5.33 16.06 -10.42
CA ARG A 227 -6.29 15.81 -11.49
C ARG A 227 -7.26 14.69 -11.14
N ALA A 228 -6.76 13.56 -10.67
CA ALA A 228 -7.56 12.39 -10.28
C ALA A 228 -8.48 12.70 -9.09
N VAL A 229 -8.07 13.57 -8.16
CA VAL A 229 -8.90 14.03 -7.04
C VAL A 229 -9.99 15.00 -7.50
N LYS A 230 -9.64 15.92 -8.41
CA LYS A 230 -10.57 16.92 -8.96
C LYS A 230 -11.64 16.29 -9.83
N ASP A 231 -11.28 15.33 -10.65
CA ASP A 231 -12.18 14.58 -11.53
C ASP A 231 -11.84 13.11 -11.51
N GLY A 232 -12.64 12.32 -10.79
CA GLY A 232 -12.47 10.87 -10.71
C GLY A 232 -12.63 10.13 -12.04
N HIS A 233 -13.23 10.76 -13.05
CA HIS A 233 -13.41 10.23 -14.41
C HIS A 233 -12.29 10.62 -15.38
N ASP A 234 -11.34 11.46 -14.96
CA ASP A 234 -10.12 11.73 -15.73
C ASP A 234 -9.28 10.43 -15.84
N ILE A 235 -9.59 9.65 -16.86
CA ILE A 235 -8.99 8.32 -17.04
C ILE A 235 -7.48 8.39 -17.30
N GLU A 236 -6.98 9.46 -17.89
CA GLU A 236 -5.55 9.68 -18.06
C GLU A 236 -4.88 9.88 -16.69
N ALA A 237 -5.49 10.69 -15.81
CA ALA A 237 -4.98 10.88 -14.46
C ALA A 237 -5.05 9.58 -13.63
N ARG A 238 -6.12 8.79 -13.78
CA ARG A 238 -6.18 7.45 -13.15
C ARG A 238 -5.07 6.53 -13.64
N GLU A 239 -4.80 6.51 -14.95
CA GLU A 239 -3.72 5.70 -15.54
C GLU A 239 -2.33 6.20 -15.08
N GLY A 240 -2.12 7.51 -15.01
CA GLY A 240 -0.92 8.10 -14.41
C GLY A 240 -0.72 7.65 -12.96
N MET A 241 -1.78 7.64 -12.15
CA MET A 241 -1.71 7.15 -10.77
C MET A 241 -1.48 5.64 -10.68
N VAL A 242 -2.04 4.84 -11.60
CA VAL A 242 -1.75 3.40 -11.72
C VAL A 242 -0.26 3.16 -11.98
N ASN A 243 0.32 3.88 -12.93
CA ASN A 243 1.75 3.80 -13.22
C ASN A 243 2.60 4.25 -12.02
N ALA A 244 2.17 5.29 -11.32
CA ALA A 244 2.87 5.79 -10.13
C ALA A 244 2.94 4.75 -9.00
N ILE A 245 1.81 4.10 -8.67
CA ILE A 245 1.79 3.08 -7.62
C ILE A 245 2.57 1.84 -8.01
N PHE A 246 2.60 1.48 -9.28
CA PHE A 246 3.39 0.36 -9.74
C PHE A 246 4.89 0.62 -9.57
N LEU A 247 5.36 1.82 -9.95
CA LEU A 247 6.75 2.24 -9.73
C LEU A 247 7.08 2.35 -8.23
N GLY A 248 6.25 3.06 -7.46
CA GLY A 248 6.43 3.24 -6.02
C GLY A 248 6.41 1.92 -5.26
N GLY A 249 5.46 1.04 -5.61
CA GLY A 249 5.32 -0.29 -5.05
C GLY A 249 6.55 -1.17 -5.28
N MET A 250 7.06 -1.20 -6.51
CA MET A 250 8.32 -1.88 -6.81
C MET A 250 9.49 -1.29 -6.02
N SER A 251 9.48 0.02 -5.79
CA SER A 251 10.55 0.66 -5.01
C SER A 251 10.51 0.22 -3.56
N PHE A 252 9.42 0.51 -2.82
CA PHE A 252 9.39 0.26 -1.39
C PHE A 252 9.40 -1.23 -1.03
N ASN A 253 8.80 -2.08 -1.86
CA ASN A 253 8.86 -3.54 -1.68
C ASN A 253 10.30 -4.09 -1.64
N ASN A 254 11.24 -3.37 -2.27
CA ASN A 254 12.62 -3.80 -2.43
C ASN A 254 13.65 -2.90 -1.72
N ALA A 255 13.24 -1.75 -1.22
CA ALA A 255 14.08 -0.82 -0.44
C ALA A 255 13.68 -0.75 1.03
N GLY A 256 12.41 -0.94 1.34
CA GLY A 256 11.82 -0.75 2.66
C GLY A 256 11.11 0.59 2.79
N LEU A 257 10.48 0.78 3.95
CA LEU A 257 9.76 1.98 4.37
C LEU A 257 10.49 2.62 5.57
N GLY A 258 9.88 3.63 6.19
CA GLY A 258 10.49 4.38 7.27
C GLY A 258 9.54 4.72 8.42
N TYR A 259 9.83 5.83 9.06
CA TYR A 259 9.19 6.19 10.32
C TYR A 259 7.82 6.85 10.14
N VAL A 260 7.51 7.37 8.95
CA VAL A 260 6.14 7.83 8.62
C VAL A 260 5.17 6.67 8.77
N HIS A 261 5.46 5.53 8.13
CA HIS A 261 4.63 4.33 8.25
C HIS A 261 4.57 3.79 9.67
N SER A 262 5.73 3.76 10.38
CA SER A 262 5.77 3.31 11.77
C SER A 262 4.81 4.08 12.68
N MET A 263 4.75 5.39 12.54
CA MET A 263 3.84 6.25 13.31
C MET A 263 2.40 6.16 12.81
N ALA A 264 2.19 6.11 11.49
CA ALA A 264 0.85 6.01 10.89
C ALA A 264 0.12 4.72 11.28
N HIS A 265 0.83 3.60 11.40
CA HIS A 265 0.27 2.33 11.87
C HIS A 265 -0.39 2.46 13.24
N GLN A 266 0.22 3.22 14.16
CA GLN A 266 -0.29 3.41 15.51
C GLN A 266 -1.59 4.23 15.51
N LEU A 267 -1.66 5.30 14.70
CA LEU A 267 -2.87 6.10 14.53
C LEU A 267 -4.03 5.27 13.98
N GLY A 268 -3.74 4.45 12.96
CA GLY A 268 -4.72 3.54 12.37
C GLY A 268 -5.20 2.47 13.35
N ALA A 269 -4.29 1.90 14.16
CA ALA A 269 -4.61 0.84 15.11
C ALA A 269 -5.47 1.34 16.28
N VAL A 270 -5.09 2.48 16.88
CA VAL A 270 -5.72 3.01 18.11
C VAL A 270 -6.97 3.83 17.80
N TYR A 271 -6.88 4.75 16.84
CA TYR A 271 -7.96 5.70 16.54
C TYR A 271 -8.77 5.33 15.29
N LYS A 272 -8.43 4.23 14.62
CA LYS A 272 -9.12 3.75 13.40
C LYS A 272 -9.14 4.78 12.27
N LEU A 273 -8.14 5.66 12.24
CA LEU A 273 -8.01 6.66 11.18
C LEU A 273 -7.62 6.00 9.85
N PRO A 274 -8.03 6.57 8.71
CA PRO A 274 -7.64 6.07 7.40
C PRO A 274 -6.11 6.15 7.23
N HIS A 275 -5.49 5.03 6.84
CA HIS A 275 -4.03 4.89 6.79
C HIS A 275 -3.35 5.97 5.95
N GLY A 276 -3.82 6.21 4.71
CA GLY A 276 -3.21 7.21 3.83
C GLY A 276 -3.36 8.66 4.34
N VAL A 277 -4.39 8.96 5.15
CA VAL A 277 -4.50 10.26 5.83
C VAL A 277 -3.41 10.38 6.91
N CYS A 278 -3.21 9.33 7.70
CA CYS A 278 -2.16 9.30 8.72
C CYS A 278 -0.77 9.48 8.10
N CYS A 279 -0.48 8.76 7.01
CA CYS A 279 0.77 8.89 6.27
C CYS A 279 0.95 10.32 5.73
N ALA A 280 -0.08 10.90 5.11
CA ALA A 280 -0.02 12.23 4.54
C ALA A 280 0.24 13.34 5.57
N MET A 281 -0.34 13.23 6.78
CA MET A 281 -0.13 14.19 7.88
C MET A 281 1.29 14.07 8.46
N LEU A 282 1.80 12.86 8.60
CA LEU A 282 3.12 12.59 9.18
C LEU A 282 4.27 12.82 8.20
N LEU A 283 4.02 12.67 6.90
CA LEU A 283 5.08 12.76 5.88
C LEU A 283 5.92 14.04 5.97
N PRO A 284 5.37 15.26 5.97
CA PRO A 284 6.18 16.46 6.06
C PRO A 284 6.90 16.61 7.40
N VAL A 285 6.33 16.09 8.50
CA VAL A 285 6.92 16.14 9.84
C VAL A 285 8.19 15.30 9.90
N ILE A 286 8.09 14.04 9.52
CA ILE A 286 9.20 13.09 9.59
C ILE A 286 10.27 13.39 8.54
N GLU A 287 9.84 13.70 7.30
CA GLU A 287 10.80 13.95 6.24
C GLU A 287 11.59 15.25 6.44
N ARG A 288 11.05 16.22 7.18
CA ARG A 288 11.81 17.41 7.64
C ARG A 288 12.98 17.02 8.56
N GLU A 289 12.79 16.03 9.42
CA GLU A 289 13.83 15.52 10.29
C GLU A 289 14.82 14.61 9.54
N ASN A 290 14.34 13.79 8.62
CA ASN A 290 15.19 12.99 7.72
C ASN A 290 16.10 13.89 6.88
N ALA A 291 15.57 15.00 6.35
CA ALA A 291 16.29 15.96 5.53
C ALA A 291 17.51 16.59 6.26
N LYS A 292 17.45 16.76 7.58
CA LYS A 292 18.58 17.25 8.37
C LYS A 292 19.76 16.26 8.42
N ARG A 293 19.49 14.98 8.21
CA ARG A 293 20.47 13.89 8.33
C ARG A 293 20.95 13.37 6.99
N VAL A 294 20.08 13.37 5.98
CA VAL A 294 20.38 12.89 4.62
C VAL A 294 19.97 13.91 3.56
N PRO A 295 20.40 15.18 3.65
CA PRO A 295 19.90 16.25 2.76
C PRO A 295 20.18 15.96 1.28
N ALA A 296 21.25 15.25 0.95
CA ALA A 296 21.57 14.87 -0.43
C ALA A 296 20.50 13.95 -1.07
N ALA A 297 19.82 13.12 -0.29
CA ALA A 297 18.72 12.28 -0.82
C ALA A 297 17.51 13.14 -1.24
N PHE A 298 17.29 14.26 -0.56
CA PHE A 298 16.18 15.18 -0.88
C PHE A 298 16.40 15.99 -2.15
N ARG A 299 17.63 16.02 -2.67
CA ARG A 299 17.92 16.60 -3.99
C ARG A 299 17.16 15.87 -5.10
N ASP A 300 17.11 14.55 -5.03
CA ASP A 300 16.35 13.73 -5.97
C ASP A 300 14.83 13.89 -5.76
N VAL A 301 14.35 13.99 -4.51
CA VAL A 301 12.94 14.28 -4.19
C VAL A 301 12.53 15.64 -4.74
N ALA A 302 13.33 16.69 -4.50
CA ALA A 302 13.07 18.04 -4.99
C ALA A 302 12.99 18.09 -6.52
N LYS A 303 13.92 17.39 -7.19
CA LYS A 303 13.92 17.29 -8.65
C LYS A 303 12.67 16.61 -9.17
N ALA A 304 12.27 15.49 -8.59
CA ALA A 304 11.04 14.79 -8.96
C ALA A 304 9.80 15.65 -8.73
N LEU A 305 9.82 16.52 -7.71
CA LEU A 305 8.79 17.53 -7.43
C LEU A 305 8.94 18.80 -8.28
N GLY A 306 9.84 18.84 -9.27
CA GLY A 306 9.91 19.88 -10.30
C GLY A 306 10.94 20.98 -10.06
N LEU A 307 11.82 20.88 -9.05
CA LEU A 307 12.91 21.81 -8.86
C LEU A 307 14.06 21.53 -9.84
N ASP A 308 14.59 22.58 -10.44
CA ASP A 308 15.94 22.49 -11.01
C ASP A 308 16.98 22.63 -9.86
N PRO A 309 17.73 21.56 -9.54
CA PRO A 309 18.68 21.60 -8.45
C PRO A 309 20.00 22.30 -8.79
N ALA A 310 20.18 22.78 -10.03
CA ALA A 310 21.42 23.44 -10.44
C ALA A 310 21.68 24.71 -9.60
N GLY A 311 22.88 24.80 -9.03
CA GLY A 311 23.29 25.95 -8.20
C GLY A 311 22.66 26.05 -6.82
N LYS A 312 21.87 25.04 -6.40
CA LYS A 312 21.24 24.99 -5.06
C LYS A 312 22.02 24.10 -4.11
N THR A 313 21.95 24.38 -2.82
CA THR A 313 22.48 23.50 -1.78
C THR A 313 21.52 22.32 -1.56
N ASP A 314 21.98 21.28 -0.84
CA ASP A 314 21.14 20.13 -0.49
C ASP A 314 20.02 20.54 0.48
N GLU A 315 20.30 21.50 1.38
CA GLU A 315 19.33 22.07 2.33
C GLU A 315 18.23 22.87 1.61
N GLU A 316 18.60 23.66 0.58
CA GLU A 316 17.62 24.37 -0.25
C GLU A 316 16.72 23.41 -1.02
N CYS A 317 17.30 22.31 -1.55
CA CYS A 317 16.54 21.26 -2.20
C CYS A 317 15.59 20.55 -1.21
N ALA A 318 16.08 20.23 -0.01
CA ALA A 318 15.27 19.61 1.03
C ALA A 318 14.11 20.51 1.47
N ALA A 319 14.36 21.79 1.71
CA ALA A 319 13.32 22.75 2.08
C ALA A 319 12.23 22.86 0.99
N TYR A 320 12.65 22.89 -0.29
CA TYR A 320 11.71 22.87 -1.41
C TYR A 320 10.86 21.59 -1.45
N ALA A 321 11.51 20.42 -1.28
CA ALA A 321 10.81 19.13 -1.32
C ALA A 321 9.72 19.06 -0.23
N ILE A 322 10.03 19.44 1.00
CA ILE A 322 9.07 19.47 2.11
C ILE A 322 7.92 20.42 1.80
N LYS A 323 8.22 21.61 1.29
CA LYS A 323 7.18 22.59 0.93
C LYS A 323 6.24 22.10 -0.17
N GLU A 324 6.76 21.41 -1.18
CA GLU A 324 5.94 20.84 -2.25
C GLU A 324 5.07 19.67 -1.75
N ILE A 325 5.57 18.84 -0.83
CA ILE A 325 4.78 17.78 -0.18
C ILE A 325 3.62 18.40 0.60
N GLU A 326 3.87 19.43 1.42
CA GLU A 326 2.83 20.17 2.14
C GLU A 326 1.80 20.79 1.17
N THR A 327 2.27 21.43 0.10
CA THR A 327 1.42 22.04 -0.91
C THR A 327 0.52 21.04 -1.63
N LEU A 328 1.07 19.88 -1.98
CA LEU A 328 0.30 18.80 -2.61
C LEU A 328 -0.76 18.25 -1.65
N SER A 329 -0.40 18.00 -0.39
CA SER A 329 -1.31 17.55 0.66
C SER A 329 -2.49 18.52 0.84
N GLU A 330 -2.22 19.83 0.89
CA GLU A 330 -3.25 20.89 0.93
C GLU A 330 -4.13 20.88 -0.31
N THR A 331 -3.51 20.77 -1.50
CA THR A 331 -4.21 20.82 -2.79
C THR A 331 -5.23 19.70 -2.94
N VAL A 332 -4.91 18.51 -2.39
CA VAL A 332 -5.80 17.35 -2.46
C VAL A 332 -6.72 17.24 -1.25
N GLY A 333 -6.69 18.20 -0.32
CA GLY A 333 -7.63 18.30 0.79
C GLY A 333 -7.39 17.37 1.96
N ILE A 334 -6.13 17.02 2.23
CA ILE A 334 -5.78 16.25 3.44
C ILE A 334 -5.90 17.16 4.68
N PRO A 335 -6.53 16.69 5.77
CA PRO A 335 -6.56 17.40 7.05
C PRO A 335 -5.16 17.71 7.58
N LYS A 336 -4.99 18.90 8.16
CA LYS A 336 -3.69 19.31 8.72
C LYS A 336 -3.51 18.90 10.18
N LYS A 337 -4.61 18.74 10.90
CA LYS A 337 -4.63 18.53 12.34
C LYS A 337 -5.49 17.32 12.72
N LEU A 338 -5.07 16.57 13.72
CA LEU A 338 -5.85 15.46 14.26
C LEU A 338 -7.20 15.91 14.86
N THR A 339 -7.27 17.15 15.31
CA THR A 339 -8.53 17.76 15.80
C THR A 339 -9.60 17.86 14.70
N GLU A 340 -9.22 18.04 13.44
CA GLU A 340 -10.14 18.00 12.30
C GLU A 340 -10.75 16.60 12.07
N LEU A 341 -10.10 15.58 12.60
CA LEU A 341 -10.55 14.18 12.58
C LEU A 341 -11.25 13.75 13.88
N GLY A 342 -11.51 14.71 14.79
CA GLY A 342 -12.18 14.48 16.05
C GLY A 342 -11.30 13.88 17.16
N ILE A 343 -9.98 13.95 17.01
CA ILE A 343 -9.04 13.51 18.04
C ILE A 343 -8.55 14.73 18.82
N GLU A 344 -8.86 14.80 20.09
CA GLU A 344 -8.42 15.88 20.98
C GLU A 344 -7.07 15.53 21.61
N GLU A 345 -6.18 16.54 21.74
CA GLU A 345 -4.84 16.34 22.30
C GLU A 345 -4.87 15.73 23.72
N LYS A 346 -5.84 16.12 24.54
CA LYS A 346 -6.01 15.62 25.93
C LYS A 346 -6.34 14.13 26.00
N ASP A 347 -6.92 13.55 24.94
CA ASP A 347 -7.33 12.15 24.84
C ASP A 347 -6.31 11.30 24.06
N PHE A 348 -5.16 11.90 23.72
CA PHE A 348 -4.13 11.26 22.92
C PHE A 348 -3.03 10.63 23.78
N ASP A 349 -2.83 9.32 23.66
CA ASP A 349 -1.79 8.59 24.40
C ASP A 349 -0.44 8.65 23.67
N PHE A 350 0.24 9.79 23.85
CA PHE A 350 1.54 10.06 23.22
C PHE A 350 2.59 8.99 23.53
N GLU A 351 2.64 8.55 24.79
CA GLU A 351 3.69 7.63 25.23
C GLU A 351 3.46 6.23 24.66
N TYR A 352 2.23 5.73 24.69
CA TYR A 352 1.87 4.43 24.16
C TYR A 352 2.12 4.35 22.65
N LEU A 353 1.63 5.32 21.87
CA LEU A 353 1.82 5.31 20.42
C LEU A 353 3.29 5.44 20.04
N SER A 354 4.05 6.30 20.74
CA SER A 354 5.47 6.50 20.46
C SER A 354 6.30 5.25 20.75
N LYS A 355 6.04 4.56 21.86
CA LYS A 355 6.72 3.28 22.18
C LYS A 355 6.46 2.22 21.11
N ASN A 356 5.23 2.11 20.63
CA ASN A 356 4.89 1.15 19.59
C ASN A 356 5.49 1.54 18.22
N ALA A 357 5.53 2.82 17.88
CA ALA A 357 6.17 3.28 16.65
C ALA A 357 7.67 2.96 16.61
N LEU A 358 8.37 3.05 17.76
CA LEU A 358 9.80 2.74 17.85
C LEU A 358 10.14 1.26 17.60
N ILE A 359 9.20 0.35 17.81
CA ILE A 359 9.39 -1.10 17.58
C ILE A 359 8.65 -1.62 16.36
N ASP A 360 8.00 -0.75 15.59
CA ASP A 360 7.30 -1.12 14.37
C ASP A 360 8.28 -1.67 13.31
N ALA A 361 7.79 -2.59 12.48
CA ALA A 361 8.60 -3.27 11.47
C ALA A 361 9.22 -2.31 10.43
N CYS A 362 8.61 -1.15 10.19
CA CYS A 362 9.09 -0.15 9.25
C CYS A 362 10.18 0.77 9.86
N ALA A 363 10.25 0.90 11.19
CA ALA A 363 11.15 1.82 11.87
C ALA A 363 12.63 1.67 11.50
N PRO A 364 13.20 0.45 11.36
CA PRO A 364 14.60 0.27 10.98
C PRO A 364 14.96 0.78 9.58
N GLY A 365 13.96 0.98 8.72
CA GLY A 365 14.15 1.53 7.38
C GLY A 365 14.26 3.05 7.32
N ASN A 366 14.07 3.77 8.44
CA ASN A 366 14.26 5.21 8.48
C ASN A 366 15.77 5.57 8.50
N PRO A 367 16.20 6.69 7.90
CA PRO A 367 17.60 7.14 7.95
C PRO A 367 18.17 7.30 9.35
N PHE A 368 17.35 7.50 10.36
CA PHE A 368 17.74 7.52 11.77
C PHE A 368 16.62 6.97 12.65
N MET A 369 16.99 6.50 13.84
CA MET A 369 16.02 6.13 14.87
C MET A 369 15.82 7.29 15.82
N PRO A 370 14.62 7.87 15.91
CA PRO A 370 14.32 8.92 16.88
C PRO A 370 14.28 8.36 18.31
N THR A 371 14.43 9.24 19.29
CA THR A 371 14.17 8.93 20.70
C THR A 371 12.67 8.91 20.98
N LEU A 372 12.29 8.44 22.17
CA LEU A 372 10.89 8.49 22.62
C LEU A 372 10.39 9.94 22.68
N GLU A 373 11.22 10.85 23.20
CA GLU A 373 10.88 12.28 23.31
C GLU A 373 10.70 12.93 21.94
N GLU A 374 11.58 12.63 20.98
CA GLU A 374 11.45 13.11 19.60
C GLU A 374 10.15 12.58 18.96
N THR A 375 9.84 11.30 19.14
CA THR A 375 8.60 10.71 18.60
C THR A 375 7.34 11.34 19.18
N ILE A 376 7.35 11.61 20.50
CA ILE A 376 6.26 12.36 21.16
C ILE A 376 6.15 13.76 20.56
N ALA A 377 7.25 14.45 20.32
CA ALA A 377 7.25 15.79 19.72
C ALA A 377 6.65 15.75 18.29
N PHE A 378 6.98 14.74 17.48
CA PHE A 378 6.41 14.59 16.15
C PHE A 378 4.88 14.41 16.17
N TYR A 379 4.33 13.60 17.08
CA TYR A 379 2.89 13.50 17.23
C TYR A 379 2.24 14.83 17.69
N LYS A 380 2.92 15.60 18.54
CA LYS A 380 2.41 16.91 18.98
C LYS A 380 2.32 17.93 17.85
N GLU A 381 3.13 17.84 16.80
CA GLU A 381 3.01 18.71 15.64
C GLU A 381 1.70 18.51 14.88
N LEU A 382 1.01 17.38 15.09
CA LEU A 382 -0.27 17.08 14.44
C LEU A 382 -1.48 17.73 15.19
N PHE A 383 -1.28 18.44 16.30
CA PHE A 383 -2.26 19.24 17.04
C PHE A 383 -1.96 20.73 16.92
#